data_5fc8e72cb0ff744056ffdd1bd47353f4
#
_entry.id   5fc8e72cb0ff744056ffdd1bd47353f4
#
_cell.length_a   1.000
_cell.length_b   1.000
_cell.length_c   1.000
_cell.angle_alpha   90.00
_cell.angle_beta   90.00
_cell.angle_gamma   90.00
#
_symmetry.space_group_name_H-M   'P 1'
#
loop_
_entity.id
_entity.type
_entity.pdbx_description
1 polymer ?
#
loop_
_entity_poly.entity_id
_entity_poly.type
_entity_poly.pdbx_seq_one_letter_code
_entity_poly.pdbx_strand_id
1 'polypeptide(L)'
;MKPYISCVVAASALTAAAGVNTGRLHISDLAVLKSDNSITLNLSVSPDNWGIKSNEKVILMPAIIAGSDTVMLDPITVAGKRAWFYEVRNGNRSPLLSKTGTGKQIDYSRTVDYLPWMETSTVEILVDTISECNCSDRFSPSGSDVLKVAQLNYSQQAILPKFNYIVPGDTLEKNFSLSGRANIRFMVNKTDIDWSYAGNYAELDSILLSLNKVKDNPDATVKEISLCGYASPEGPYANNVRLAKGRTEVVKEYVRKHSTLPASLYKTSFVAEDWQGLKKWFEVNPIPGSQQMIAFIDDPKIPVETKNDIFRQRFPEAYPGLLKEVYPLLRHTDYRITYNVRKYYDVNEIRQVMLTNPRNLSQNELYLLAKSYPQGSKEYFEVFSLAARLFPDDATANLNAGMASISVGDLTGAAGYLERAGENPKADYARGVLAVMNKDFAKARTLLEKAEAGGAEGASEMLQQIDAFEESYKNGGVTIF
;
A
#
# COMPACT_ATOMS: atom_id res chain seq x y z
N MET A 1 -0.07 -14.57 -8.48
CA MET A 1 1.37 -14.69 -8.12
C MET A 1 1.59 -13.91 -6.85
N LYS A 2 2.11 -14.54 -5.79
CA LYS A 2 2.46 -13.80 -4.58
C LYS A 2 3.71 -12.96 -4.89
N PRO A 3 3.77 -11.68 -4.53
CA PRO A 3 4.99 -10.89 -4.71
C PRO A 3 6.07 -11.43 -3.75
N TYR A 4 7.14 -11.99 -4.29
CA TYR A 4 8.32 -12.41 -3.55
C TYR A 4 9.41 -11.36 -3.73
N ILE A 5 10.08 -10.98 -2.64
CA ILE A 5 11.29 -10.17 -2.72
C ILE A 5 12.45 -11.13 -2.96
N SER A 6 12.93 -11.20 -4.22
CA SER A 6 14.18 -11.89 -4.55
C SER A 6 15.34 -10.90 -4.44
N CYS A 7 16.28 -11.15 -3.53
CA CYS A 7 17.57 -10.44 -3.49
C CYS A 7 18.65 -11.28 -4.17
N VAL A 8 19.37 -10.71 -5.10
CA VAL A 8 20.64 -11.26 -5.59
C VAL A 8 21.67 -11.08 -4.48
N VAL A 9 22.15 -12.17 -3.91
CA VAL A 9 23.16 -12.15 -2.86
C VAL A 9 24.54 -11.96 -3.51
N ALA A 10 25.19 -10.83 -3.28
CA ALA A 10 26.62 -10.70 -3.52
C ALA A 10 27.37 -11.59 -2.51
N ALA A 11 28.41 -12.30 -2.96
CA ALA A 11 29.19 -13.20 -2.12
C ALA A 11 29.71 -12.47 -0.86
N SER A 12 29.18 -12.84 0.30
CA SER A 12 29.65 -12.37 1.59
C SER A 12 30.57 -13.43 2.19
N ALA A 13 31.81 -13.05 2.48
CA ALA A 13 32.77 -13.89 3.20
C ALA A 13 32.54 -13.69 4.69
N LEU A 14 32.07 -14.71 5.39
CA LEU A 14 32.09 -14.73 6.85
C LEU A 14 33.31 -15.55 7.29
N THR A 15 34.29 -14.92 7.95
CA THR A 15 35.37 -15.60 8.65
C THR A 15 35.06 -15.55 10.14
N ALA A 16 34.82 -16.71 10.76
CA ALA A 16 34.76 -16.78 12.22
C ALA A 16 36.08 -17.24 12.76
N ALA A 17 36.59 -16.52 13.76
CA ALA A 17 37.77 -16.90 14.53
C ALA A 17 37.49 -18.00 15.58
N ALA A 18 36.36 -18.72 15.46
CA ALA A 18 36.01 -19.79 16.36
C ALA A 18 36.75 -21.08 15.96
N GLY A 19 37.59 -21.57 16.81
CA GLY A 19 38.32 -22.84 16.63
C GLY A 19 37.51 -24.01 17.23
N VAL A 20 37.33 -25.09 16.46
CA VAL A 20 36.80 -26.36 16.97
C VAL A 20 37.99 -27.24 17.38
N ASN A 21 37.99 -27.65 18.65
CA ASN A 21 39.06 -28.48 19.19
C ASN A 21 38.59 -29.93 19.29
N THR A 22 39.31 -30.86 18.60
CA THR A 22 39.02 -32.29 18.64
C THR A 22 39.73 -32.98 19.79
N GLY A 23 40.37 -32.24 20.70
CA GLY A 23 41.26 -32.76 21.72
C GLY A 23 42.67 -33.15 21.22
N ARG A 24 42.89 -33.22 19.91
CA ARG A 24 44.18 -33.54 19.26
C ARG A 24 44.55 -32.59 18.13
N LEU A 25 43.58 -32.03 17.48
CA LEU A 25 43.73 -31.10 16.36
C LEU A 25 42.85 -29.87 16.62
N HIS A 26 43.39 -28.73 16.26
CA HIS A 26 42.68 -27.45 16.28
C HIS A 26 42.32 -27.06 14.84
N ILE A 27 41.06 -26.80 14.59
CA ILE A 27 40.51 -26.32 13.33
C ILE A 27 40.18 -24.85 13.52
N SER A 28 40.76 -23.98 12.71
CA SER A 28 40.56 -22.52 12.75
C SER A 28 40.30 -21.97 11.36
N ASP A 29 40.04 -20.67 11.29
CA ASP A 29 39.82 -19.91 10.03
C ASP A 29 38.75 -20.51 9.13
N LEU A 30 37.71 -21.11 9.75
CA LEU A 30 36.62 -21.71 9.03
C LEU A 30 35.82 -20.63 8.28
N ALA A 31 35.72 -20.79 6.98
CA ALA A 31 34.88 -19.94 6.14
C ALA A 31 34.16 -20.76 5.05
N VAL A 32 32.91 -20.53 4.86
CA VAL A 32 32.11 -21.11 3.76
C VAL A 32 31.65 -19.98 2.86
N LEU A 33 32.07 -20.02 1.61
CA LEU A 33 31.77 -19.00 0.61
C LEU A 33 30.87 -19.59 -0.47
N LYS A 34 29.70 -18.98 -0.67
CA LYS A 34 28.79 -19.33 -1.78
C LYS A 34 28.94 -18.34 -2.92
N SER A 35 29.13 -18.84 -4.12
CA SER A 35 28.92 -18.12 -5.38
C SER A 35 27.68 -18.69 -6.10
N ASP A 36 27.32 -18.14 -7.26
CA ASP A 36 26.09 -18.54 -7.96
C ASP A 36 26.01 -20.06 -8.17
N ASN A 37 27.11 -20.70 -8.55
CA ASN A 37 27.16 -22.12 -8.93
C ASN A 37 28.10 -22.97 -8.08
N SER A 38 28.68 -22.45 -7.00
CA SER A 38 29.66 -23.21 -6.22
C SER A 38 29.68 -22.81 -4.75
N ILE A 39 30.14 -23.75 -3.91
CA ILE A 39 30.48 -23.55 -2.50
C ILE A 39 31.98 -23.81 -2.31
N THR A 40 32.65 -22.88 -1.67
CA THR A 40 34.07 -23.04 -1.29
C THR A 40 34.18 -23.13 0.24
N LEU A 41 34.77 -24.21 0.71
CA LEU A 41 35.12 -24.39 2.12
C LEU A 41 36.60 -24.08 2.33
N ASN A 42 36.89 -23.15 3.23
CA ASN A 42 38.22 -22.82 3.69
C ASN A 42 38.31 -23.14 5.18
N LEU A 43 39.42 -23.73 5.59
CA LEU A 43 39.75 -23.93 6.99
C LEU A 43 41.27 -24.15 7.16
N SER A 44 41.74 -23.97 8.38
CA SER A 44 43.13 -24.26 8.77
C SER A 44 43.13 -25.35 9.83
N VAL A 45 44.02 -26.32 9.67
CA VAL A 45 44.22 -27.42 10.64
C VAL A 45 45.58 -27.33 11.23
N SER A 46 45.68 -27.26 12.57
CA SER A 46 46.91 -27.32 13.31
C SER A 46 46.86 -28.39 14.40
N PRO A 47 47.96 -29.06 14.75
CA PRO A 47 47.95 -30.02 15.82
C PRO A 47 47.92 -29.30 17.18
N ASP A 48 47.01 -29.75 18.04
CA ASP A 48 46.96 -29.33 19.42
C ASP A 48 47.82 -30.29 20.25
N ASN A 49 48.90 -29.78 20.87
CA ASN A 49 49.84 -30.54 21.68
C ASN A 49 50.42 -31.85 21.10
N TRP A 50 50.31 -32.05 19.77
CA TRP A 50 50.85 -33.21 19.07
C TRP A 50 50.52 -34.59 19.71
N GLY A 51 49.30 -34.77 20.17
CA GLY A 51 48.81 -36.00 20.77
C GLY A 51 48.75 -37.22 19.84
N ILE A 52 49.22 -37.10 18.56
CA ILE A 52 49.20 -38.18 17.57
C ILE A 52 50.48 -39.05 17.77
N LYS A 53 50.27 -40.37 17.99
CA LYS A 53 51.38 -41.30 18.14
C LYS A 53 52.15 -41.46 16.84
N SER A 54 53.43 -41.89 16.91
CA SER A 54 54.29 -41.97 15.76
C SER A 54 53.77 -42.82 14.60
N ASN A 55 52.94 -43.80 14.89
CA ASN A 55 52.33 -44.76 13.98
C ASN A 55 50.84 -44.52 13.71
N GLU A 56 50.27 -43.43 14.22
CA GLU A 56 48.88 -43.04 14.00
C GLU A 56 48.76 -42.01 12.85
N LYS A 57 47.66 -42.07 12.12
CA LYS A 57 47.21 -41.00 11.25
C LYS A 57 45.76 -40.65 11.56
N VAL A 58 45.42 -39.37 11.49
CA VAL A 58 44.08 -38.84 11.59
C VAL A 58 43.67 -38.31 10.21
N ILE A 59 42.54 -38.79 9.72
CA ILE A 59 41.99 -38.34 8.47
C ILE A 59 40.75 -37.47 8.80
N LEU A 60 40.78 -36.24 8.32
CA LEU A 60 39.64 -35.32 8.40
C LEU A 60 39.01 -35.30 7.02
N MET A 61 37.72 -35.67 6.94
CA MET A 61 36.93 -35.69 5.70
C MET A 61 35.83 -34.64 5.82
N PRO A 62 36.04 -33.45 5.28
CA PRO A 62 34.97 -32.48 5.21
C PRO A 62 33.82 -32.94 4.29
N ALA A 63 32.58 -32.71 4.69
CA ALA A 63 31.41 -33.08 3.94
C ALA A 63 30.31 -32.02 4.05
N ILE A 64 29.52 -31.89 3.02
CA ILE A 64 28.26 -31.12 3.03
C ILE A 64 27.13 -32.18 3.03
N ILE A 65 26.22 -32.10 4.02
CA ILE A 65 25.23 -33.13 4.29
C ILE A 65 23.84 -32.53 4.46
N ALA A 66 22.84 -33.10 3.77
CA ALA A 66 21.43 -32.79 4.00
C ALA A 66 20.59 -34.09 3.87
N GLY A 67 20.13 -34.62 5.00
CA GLY A 67 19.39 -35.87 5.03
C GLY A 67 20.19 -37.03 4.46
N SER A 68 19.75 -37.59 3.32
CA SER A 68 20.44 -38.67 2.60
C SER A 68 21.49 -38.19 1.60
N ASP A 69 21.47 -36.89 1.25
CA ASP A 69 22.34 -36.31 0.25
C ASP A 69 23.66 -35.87 0.89
N THR A 70 24.78 -36.24 0.29
CA THR A 70 26.11 -35.98 0.81
C THR A 70 27.09 -35.70 -0.32
N VAL A 71 27.91 -34.67 -0.15
CA VAL A 71 29.11 -34.42 -0.96
C VAL A 71 30.33 -34.46 -0.03
N MET A 72 31.21 -35.42 -0.26
CA MET A 72 32.50 -35.51 0.41
C MET A 72 33.51 -34.66 -0.33
N LEU A 73 34.32 -33.90 0.43
CA LEU A 73 35.44 -33.12 -0.11
C LEU A 73 36.76 -33.91 0.07
N ASP A 74 37.85 -33.40 -0.52
CA ASP A 74 39.15 -34.04 -0.39
C ASP A 74 39.61 -34.18 1.06
N PRO A 75 40.16 -35.32 1.45
CA PRO A 75 40.59 -35.54 2.83
C PRO A 75 41.84 -34.74 3.21
N ILE A 76 41.93 -34.37 4.48
CA ILE A 76 43.13 -33.83 5.11
C ILE A 76 43.74 -34.92 6.00
N THR A 77 44.99 -35.29 5.75
CA THR A 77 45.66 -36.33 6.56
C THR A 77 46.70 -35.70 7.46
N VAL A 78 46.58 -35.96 8.76
CA VAL A 78 47.58 -35.57 9.76
C VAL A 78 48.23 -36.85 10.31
N ALA A 79 49.55 -36.98 10.19
CA ALA A 79 50.24 -38.22 10.49
C ALA A 79 51.38 -38.05 11.51
N GLY A 80 51.52 -39.03 12.39
CA GLY A 80 52.70 -39.18 13.20
C GLY A 80 53.93 -39.57 12.36
N LYS A 81 55.16 -39.52 12.93
CA LYS A 81 56.41 -39.62 12.18
C LYS A 81 56.50 -40.88 11.28
N ARG A 82 56.17 -42.05 11.82
CA ARG A 82 56.26 -43.31 11.04
C ARG A 82 55.17 -43.39 9.99
N ALA A 83 53.96 -43.05 10.36
CA ALA A 83 52.83 -43.00 9.44
C ALA A 83 53.09 -42.03 8.28
N TRP A 84 53.64 -40.84 8.54
CA TRP A 84 54.00 -39.88 7.51
C TRP A 84 55.02 -40.43 6.50
N PHE A 85 56.10 -41.09 6.96
CA PHE A 85 57.04 -41.70 6.06
C PHE A 85 56.43 -42.82 5.21
N TYR A 86 55.47 -43.57 5.76
CA TYR A 86 54.68 -44.56 5.01
C TYR A 86 53.85 -43.94 3.92
N GLU A 87 53.06 -42.90 4.24
CA GLU A 87 52.25 -42.16 3.27
C GLU A 87 53.07 -41.56 2.13
N VAL A 88 54.17 -40.89 2.45
CA VAL A 88 55.08 -40.31 1.44
C VAL A 88 55.65 -41.41 0.55
N ARG A 89 56.04 -42.55 1.09
CA ARG A 89 56.64 -43.67 0.35
C ARG A 89 55.60 -44.33 -0.60
N ASN A 90 54.35 -44.32 -0.19
CA ASN A 90 53.23 -44.83 -0.98
C ASN A 90 52.64 -43.83 -1.98
N GLY A 91 53.25 -42.65 -2.12
CA GLY A 91 52.88 -41.64 -3.08
C GLY A 91 51.61 -40.89 -2.76
N ASN A 92 51.17 -40.87 -1.49
CA ASN A 92 50.01 -40.08 -1.08
C ASN A 92 50.28 -38.60 -1.28
N ARG A 93 49.45 -37.95 -2.09
CA ARG A 93 49.58 -36.53 -2.43
C ARG A 93 48.60 -35.66 -1.61
N SER A 94 47.81 -36.22 -0.69
CA SER A 94 46.96 -35.45 0.20
C SER A 94 47.80 -34.51 1.06
N PRO A 95 47.27 -33.37 1.48
CA PRO A 95 47.96 -32.50 2.43
C PRO A 95 48.32 -33.28 3.68
N LEU A 96 49.64 -33.30 4.03
CA LEU A 96 50.14 -33.99 5.18
C LEU A 96 50.71 -33.00 6.17
N LEU A 97 50.30 -33.10 7.43
CA LEU A 97 50.89 -32.39 8.53
C LEU A 97 51.59 -33.37 9.49
N SER A 98 52.83 -33.15 9.78
CA SER A 98 53.60 -33.99 10.71
C SER A 98 54.57 -33.15 11.57
N LYS A 99 54.80 -33.59 12.79
CA LYS A 99 55.79 -32.95 13.69
C LYS A 99 57.18 -32.80 13.07
N THR A 100 57.53 -33.66 12.16
CA THR A 100 58.84 -33.69 11.46
C THR A 100 58.74 -33.22 10.01
N GLY A 101 57.55 -32.87 9.52
CA GLY A 101 57.28 -32.44 8.14
C GLY A 101 57.22 -30.93 7.98
N THR A 102 56.65 -30.50 6.87
CA THR A 102 56.84 -29.21 6.24
C THR A 102 55.99 -28.05 6.84
N GLY A 103 55.30 -28.21 7.93
CA GLY A 103 54.50 -27.09 8.43
C GLY A 103 53.92 -27.31 9.82
N LYS A 104 53.54 -26.20 10.45
CA LYS A 104 52.80 -26.20 11.72
C LYS A 104 51.31 -26.24 11.52
N GLN A 105 50.85 -25.99 10.28
CA GLN A 105 49.44 -25.80 9.90
C GLN A 105 49.22 -26.23 8.46
N ILE A 106 48.07 -26.72 8.15
CA ILE A 106 47.56 -26.98 6.78
C ILE A 106 46.41 -26.02 6.52
N ASP A 107 46.58 -25.19 5.51
CA ASP A 107 45.51 -24.38 4.98
C ASP A 107 44.81 -25.18 3.89
N TYR A 108 43.52 -25.36 4.07
CA TYR A 108 42.67 -26.15 3.19
C TYR A 108 41.65 -25.25 2.49
N SER A 109 41.54 -25.41 1.19
CA SER A 109 40.52 -24.74 0.36
C SER A 109 40.01 -25.70 -0.70
N ARG A 110 38.71 -25.92 -0.74
CA ARG A 110 38.05 -26.75 -1.76
C ARG A 110 36.76 -26.16 -2.19
N THR A 111 36.53 -26.21 -3.49
CA THR A 111 35.30 -25.73 -4.14
C THR A 111 34.57 -26.90 -4.74
N VAL A 112 33.27 -26.95 -4.55
CA VAL A 112 32.35 -27.92 -5.13
C VAL A 112 31.19 -27.20 -5.83
N ASP A 113 30.59 -27.85 -6.83
CA ASP A 113 29.39 -27.30 -7.49
C ASP A 113 28.25 -27.22 -6.50
N TYR A 114 27.50 -26.10 -6.55
CA TYR A 114 26.32 -25.93 -5.75
C TYR A 114 25.16 -26.73 -6.33
N LEU A 115 24.60 -27.61 -5.52
CA LEU A 115 23.41 -28.38 -5.85
C LEU A 115 22.18 -27.85 -5.05
N PRO A 116 20.95 -27.88 -5.62
CA PRO A 116 19.75 -27.31 -4.98
C PRO A 116 19.50 -27.83 -3.56
N TRP A 117 19.80 -29.10 -3.26
CA TRP A 117 19.63 -29.68 -1.93
C TRP A 117 20.57 -29.08 -0.87
N MET A 118 21.68 -28.45 -1.29
CA MET A 118 22.61 -27.75 -0.39
C MET A 118 22.04 -26.46 0.17
N GLU A 119 20.87 -26.01 -0.31
CA GLU A 119 20.22 -24.79 0.17
C GLU A 119 20.04 -24.79 1.69
N THR A 120 19.72 -25.95 2.27
CA THR A 120 19.65 -26.16 3.73
C THR A 120 20.44 -27.41 4.06
N SER A 121 21.68 -27.23 4.50
CA SER A 121 22.59 -28.34 4.74
C SER A 121 23.53 -28.04 5.91
N THR A 122 24.27 -29.04 6.35
CA THR A 122 25.29 -28.93 7.42
C THR A 122 26.65 -29.20 6.83
N VAL A 123 27.66 -28.40 7.18
CA VAL A 123 29.04 -28.74 6.93
C VAL A 123 29.55 -29.52 8.13
N GLU A 124 30.00 -30.73 7.89
CA GLU A 124 30.51 -31.63 8.90
C GLU A 124 31.93 -32.07 8.54
N ILE A 125 32.75 -32.34 9.56
CA ILE A 125 34.06 -32.94 9.39
C ILE A 125 34.05 -34.30 10.06
N LEU A 126 34.16 -35.34 9.26
CA LEU A 126 34.25 -36.72 9.75
C LEU A 126 35.71 -37.00 10.11
N VAL A 127 35.95 -37.43 11.36
CA VAL A 127 37.28 -37.64 11.89
C VAL A 127 37.51 -39.14 12.09
N ASP A 128 38.47 -39.72 11.38
CA ASP A 128 38.85 -41.11 11.53
C ASP A 128 40.33 -41.20 12.00
N THR A 129 40.54 -42.00 13.06
CA THR A 129 41.88 -42.19 13.62
C THR A 129 42.33 -43.62 13.33
N ILE A 130 43.28 -43.78 12.44
CA ILE A 130 43.86 -45.07 12.06
C ILE A 130 45.15 -45.28 12.82
N SER A 131 45.16 -46.29 13.70
CA SER A 131 46.34 -46.77 14.42
C SER A 131 46.75 -48.10 13.84
N GLU A 132 47.95 -48.17 13.36
CA GLU A 132 48.77 -49.23 12.88
C GLU A 132 48.25 -50.61 12.48
N CYS A 133 48.92 -51.13 11.46
CA CYS A 133 49.04 -52.56 11.07
C CYS A 133 47.79 -53.25 10.53
N ASN A 134 46.75 -52.58 10.21
CA ASN A 134 45.69 -53.15 9.37
C ASN A 134 45.84 -52.66 7.96
N CYS A 135 46.06 -53.56 7.03
CA CYS A 135 46.26 -53.31 5.62
C CYS A 135 45.05 -52.72 4.85
N SER A 136 44.05 -52.18 5.56
CA SER A 136 42.94 -51.45 4.96
C SER A 136 43.13 -49.93 5.20
N ASP A 137 43.89 -49.31 4.32
CA ASP A 137 44.13 -47.85 4.30
C ASP A 137 42.90 -47.04 3.90
N ARG A 138 41.71 -47.52 4.16
CA ARG A 138 40.46 -46.87 3.71
C ARG A 138 39.76 -46.17 4.86
N PHE A 139 39.46 -44.89 4.64
CA PHE A 139 38.53 -44.11 5.48
C PHE A 139 37.23 -44.85 5.66
N SER A 140 36.78 -45.00 6.90
CA SER A 140 35.48 -45.65 7.23
C SER A 140 34.49 -44.63 7.80
N PRO A 141 33.49 -44.19 7.04
CA PRO A 141 32.51 -43.22 7.54
C PRO A 141 31.72 -43.73 8.76
N SER A 142 31.54 -45.05 8.86
CA SER A 142 30.72 -45.65 9.92
C SER A 142 31.35 -45.72 11.32
N GLY A 143 32.62 -45.40 11.43
CA GLY A 143 33.38 -45.38 12.70
C GLY A 143 33.97 -44.04 13.07
N SER A 144 33.69 -42.99 12.30
CA SER A 144 34.26 -41.66 12.44
C SER A 144 33.50 -40.85 13.50
N ASP A 145 34.23 -40.03 14.27
CA ASP A 145 33.65 -38.96 15.06
C ASP A 145 33.16 -37.85 14.10
N VAL A 146 32.01 -37.28 14.39
CA VAL A 146 31.38 -36.24 13.54
C VAL A 146 31.45 -34.89 14.25
N LEU A 147 32.07 -33.92 13.60
CA LEU A 147 32.15 -32.54 14.07
C LEU A 147 31.25 -31.69 13.14
N LYS A 148 30.16 -31.16 13.67
CA LYS A 148 29.39 -30.15 12.97
C LYS A 148 30.11 -28.82 13.07
N VAL A 149 30.47 -28.20 11.94
CA VAL A 149 31.26 -26.98 11.91
C VAL A 149 30.50 -25.78 11.35
N ALA A 150 29.53 -26.00 10.49
CA ALA A 150 28.66 -24.91 10.02
C ALA A 150 27.27 -25.43 9.60
N GLN A 151 26.28 -24.58 9.76
CA GLN A 151 24.95 -24.73 9.18
C GLN A 151 24.81 -23.82 7.98
N LEU A 152 24.42 -24.36 6.85
CA LEU A 152 24.09 -23.61 5.65
C LEU A 152 22.57 -23.45 5.56
N ASN A 153 22.11 -22.24 5.36
CA ASN A 153 20.72 -21.91 5.08
C ASN A 153 20.68 -20.78 4.06
N TYR A 154 20.73 -21.16 2.80
CA TYR A 154 20.65 -20.23 1.68
C TYR A 154 19.20 -20.03 1.21
N SER A 155 18.20 -20.67 1.87
CA SER A 155 16.80 -20.42 1.59
C SER A 155 16.52 -18.94 1.85
N GLN A 156 16.08 -18.24 0.82
CA GLN A 156 15.69 -16.85 0.96
C GLN A 156 14.46 -16.81 1.86
N GLN A 157 14.61 -16.25 3.04
CA GLN A 157 13.45 -15.96 3.88
C GLN A 157 12.63 -14.89 3.17
N ALA A 158 11.52 -15.30 2.54
CA ALA A 158 10.59 -14.36 1.94
C ALA A 158 9.83 -13.66 3.06
N ILE A 159 9.86 -12.33 3.06
CA ILE A 159 8.97 -11.56 3.92
C ILE A 159 7.56 -11.66 3.33
N LEU A 160 6.62 -12.20 4.11
CA LEU A 160 5.24 -12.45 3.71
C LEU A 160 4.30 -11.50 4.47
N PRO A 161 3.89 -10.38 3.85
CA PRO A 161 2.97 -9.45 4.49
C PRO A 161 1.60 -10.08 4.77
N LYS A 162 1.03 -9.77 5.93
CA LYS A 162 -0.36 -10.05 6.24
C LYS A 162 -1.23 -8.92 5.69
N PHE A 163 -2.13 -9.25 4.78
CA PHE A 163 -3.03 -8.26 4.19
C PHE A 163 -4.32 -8.18 5.00
N ASN A 164 -4.42 -7.16 5.86
CA ASN A 164 -5.58 -6.89 6.70
C ASN A 164 -6.45 -5.82 6.07
N TYR A 165 -7.72 -6.14 5.81
CA TYR A 165 -8.70 -5.22 5.23
C TYR A 165 -9.71 -4.80 6.30
N ILE A 166 -10.05 -3.53 6.30
CA ILE A 166 -11.02 -2.97 7.25
C ILE A 166 -12.42 -3.11 6.70
N VAL A 167 -13.32 -3.66 7.50
CA VAL A 167 -14.74 -3.64 7.20
C VAL A 167 -15.24 -2.22 7.33
N PRO A 168 -15.77 -1.60 6.26
CA PRO A 168 -16.39 -0.28 6.35
C PRO A 168 -17.57 -0.29 7.31
N GLY A 169 -17.82 0.84 7.97
CA GLY A 169 -19.01 0.99 8.78
C GLY A 169 -20.29 0.78 7.96
N ASP A 170 -21.28 0.10 8.51
CA ASP A 170 -22.57 -0.05 7.85
C ASP A 170 -23.32 1.29 7.93
N THR A 171 -23.53 1.93 6.78
CA THR A 171 -24.39 3.11 6.68
C THR A 171 -25.84 2.67 6.74
N LEU A 172 -26.62 3.17 7.73
CA LEU A 172 -28.03 2.84 7.89
C LEU A 172 -28.83 3.19 6.63
N GLU A 173 -28.51 4.28 5.97
CA GLU A 173 -29.15 4.74 4.74
C GLU A 173 -28.13 5.24 3.72
N LYS A 174 -28.35 4.92 2.45
CA LYS A 174 -27.53 5.43 1.34
C LYS A 174 -28.16 6.71 0.79
N ASN A 175 -27.76 7.85 1.34
CA ASN A 175 -28.26 9.16 0.94
C ASN A 175 -27.41 9.75 -0.17
N PHE A 176 -28.03 10.14 -1.25
CA PHE A 176 -27.38 10.78 -2.39
C PHE A 176 -28.05 12.11 -2.71
N SER A 177 -27.34 12.98 -3.40
CA SER A 177 -27.92 14.21 -3.94
C SER A 177 -27.44 14.47 -5.36
N LEU A 178 -28.34 14.98 -6.18
CA LEU A 178 -28.08 15.54 -7.48
C LEU A 178 -28.40 17.04 -7.43
N SER A 179 -27.45 17.89 -7.78
CA SER A 179 -27.61 19.34 -7.76
C SER A 179 -27.33 19.92 -9.13
N GLY A 180 -27.98 21.02 -9.44
CA GLY A 180 -27.78 21.77 -10.66
C GLY A 180 -28.25 23.21 -10.54
N ARG A 181 -28.00 23.97 -11.59
CA ARG A 181 -28.45 25.37 -11.74
C ARG A 181 -29.23 25.54 -13.03
N ALA A 182 -30.31 26.26 -12.94
CA ALA A 182 -31.13 26.68 -14.08
C ALA A 182 -31.15 28.22 -14.15
N ASN A 183 -30.80 28.76 -15.30
CA ASN A 183 -30.70 30.21 -15.53
C ASN A 183 -31.98 30.72 -16.17
N ILE A 184 -33.10 30.57 -15.45
CA ILE A 184 -34.42 30.95 -15.95
C ILE A 184 -34.55 32.46 -16.02
N ARG A 185 -34.88 32.96 -17.17
CA ARG A 185 -35.03 34.40 -17.46
C ARG A 185 -36.47 34.85 -17.32
N PHE A 186 -36.64 35.91 -16.56
CA PHE A 186 -37.94 36.55 -16.34
C PHE A 186 -37.95 37.94 -16.94
N MET A 187 -39.09 38.36 -17.42
CA MET A 187 -39.31 39.76 -17.82
C MET A 187 -39.08 40.70 -16.62
N VAL A 188 -38.66 41.94 -16.91
CA VAL A 188 -38.38 42.92 -15.88
C VAL A 188 -39.54 43.06 -14.90
N ASN A 189 -39.27 42.97 -13.63
CA ASN A 189 -40.22 43.07 -12.52
C ASN A 189 -41.39 42.06 -12.57
N LYS A 190 -41.24 40.94 -13.35
CA LYS A 190 -42.24 39.87 -13.45
C LYS A 190 -41.79 38.60 -12.72
N THR A 191 -42.74 37.80 -12.32
CA THR A 191 -42.55 36.48 -11.75
C THR A 191 -43.07 35.35 -12.62
N ASP A 192 -43.86 35.68 -13.64
CA ASP A 192 -44.41 34.72 -14.58
C ASP A 192 -43.33 34.20 -15.53
N ILE A 193 -43.31 32.90 -15.81
CA ILE A 193 -42.38 32.30 -16.76
C ILE A 193 -43.00 32.36 -18.16
N ASP A 194 -42.30 33.02 -19.08
CA ASP A 194 -42.49 32.84 -20.50
C ASP A 194 -41.60 31.69 -20.99
N TRP A 195 -42.20 30.59 -21.39
CA TRP A 195 -41.54 29.37 -21.82
C TRP A 195 -40.68 29.54 -23.06
N SER A 196 -41.11 30.41 -23.97
CA SER A 196 -40.40 30.68 -25.22
C SER A 196 -39.28 31.71 -25.07
N TYR A 197 -39.29 32.44 -23.97
CA TYR A 197 -38.34 33.53 -23.75
C TYR A 197 -36.94 33.02 -23.42
N ALA A 198 -35.98 33.40 -24.26
CA ALA A 198 -34.53 33.33 -23.96
C ALA A 198 -34.02 31.96 -23.54
N GLY A 199 -34.60 30.87 -24.02
CA GLY A 199 -34.14 29.50 -23.75
C GLY A 199 -34.67 28.88 -22.46
N ASN A 200 -35.68 29.49 -21.83
CA ASN A 200 -36.27 29.00 -20.59
C ASN A 200 -36.73 27.53 -20.65
N TYR A 201 -37.22 27.08 -21.82
CA TYR A 201 -37.63 25.67 -22.01
C TYR A 201 -36.47 24.70 -21.68
N ALA A 202 -35.28 24.93 -22.24
CA ALA A 202 -34.14 24.08 -22.02
C ALA A 202 -33.67 24.09 -20.54
N GLU A 203 -33.73 25.26 -19.89
CA GLU A 203 -33.35 25.39 -18.48
C GLU A 203 -34.33 24.66 -17.55
N LEU A 204 -35.60 24.74 -17.80
CA LEU A 204 -36.62 24.02 -17.04
C LEU A 204 -36.57 22.50 -17.30
N ASP A 205 -36.38 22.12 -18.57
CA ASP A 205 -36.22 20.73 -18.96
C ASP A 205 -35.00 20.08 -18.29
N SER A 206 -33.91 20.82 -18.08
CA SER A 206 -32.73 20.35 -17.36
C SER A 206 -33.04 19.92 -15.92
N ILE A 207 -33.95 20.62 -15.23
CA ILE A 207 -34.39 20.24 -13.89
C ILE A 207 -35.21 18.94 -13.96
N LEU A 208 -36.15 18.84 -14.94
CA LEU A 208 -36.96 17.64 -15.12
C LEU A 208 -36.13 16.43 -15.53
N LEU A 209 -35.13 16.59 -16.41
CA LEU A 209 -34.23 15.53 -16.81
C LEU A 209 -33.42 15.00 -15.59
N SER A 210 -32.96 15.93 -14.75
CA SER A 210 -32.26 15.56 -13.51
C SER A 210 -33.15 14.79 -12.54
N LEU A 211 -34.42 15.22 -12.42
CA LEU A 211 -35.43 14.57 -11.57
C LEU A 211 -35.81 13.18 -12.12
N ASN A 212 -36.05 13.08 -13.42
CA ASN A 212 -36.39 11.82 -14.07
C ASN A 212 -35.27 10.80 -13.98
N LYS A 213 -33.99 11.24 -14.09
CA LYS A 213 -32.85 10.36 -13.90
C LYS A 213 -32.86 9.66 -12.55
N VAL A 214 -33.31 10.33 -11.49
CA VAL A 214 -33.46 9.72 -10.16
C VAL A 214 -34.72 8.88 -10.07
N LYS A 215 -35.85 9.42 -10.56
CA LYS A 215 -37.19 8.76 -10.50
C LYS A 215 -37.23 7.45 -11.30
N ASP A 216 -36.55 7.40 -12.43
CA ASP A 216 -36.52 6.22 -13.31
C ASP A 216 -35.58 5.13 -12.83
N ASN A 217 -34.80 5.41 -11.78
CA ASN A 217 -34.03 4.39 -11.08
C ASN A 217 -34.93 3.60 -10.11
N PRO A 218 -35.21 2.31 -10.36
CA PRO A 218 -36.14 1.52 -9.54
C PRO A 218 -35.62 1.32 -8.10
N ASP A 219 -34.35 1.49 -7.87
CA ASP A 219 -33.73 1.34 -6.57
C ASP A 219 -33.68 2.65 -5.77
N ALA A 220 -34.05 3.78 -6.40
CA ALA A 220 -33.99 5.09 -5.78
C ALA A 220 -35.35 5.55 -5.27
N THR A 221 -35.37 6.24 -4.14
CA THR A 221 -36.54 6.91 -3.57
C THR A 221 -36.24 8.38 -3.32
N VAL A 222 -36.91 9.28 -4.01
CA VAL A 222 -36.73 10.73 -3.80
C VAL A 222 -37.23 11.09 -2.40
N LYS A 223 -36.45 11.84 -1.66
CA LYS A 223 -36.72 12.30 -0.29
C LYS A 223 -37.04 13.78 -0.23
N GLU A 224 -36.38 14.58 -1.05
CA GLU A 224 -36.55 16.03 -1.06
C GLU A 224 -36.15 16.62 -2.42
N ILE A 225 -36.85 17.63 -2.85
CA ILE A 225 -36.52 18.47 -4.01
C ILE A 225 -36.47 19.91 -3.50
N SER A 226 -35.26 20.42 -3.30
CA SER A 226 -35.06 21.79 -2.84
C SER A 226 -34.80 22.70 -4.04
N LEU A 227 -35.48 23.83 -4.09
CA LEU A 227 -35.31 24.87 -5.09
C LEU A 227 -34.98 26.19 -4.39
N CYS A 228 -33.90 26.84 -4.79
CA CYS A 228 -33.45 28.12 -4.26
C CYS A 228 -33.33 29.16 -5.38
N GLY A 229 -34.21 30.12 -5.41
CA GLY A 229 -34.17 31.20 -6.39
C GLY A 229 -33.37 32.39 -5.93
N TYR A 230 -32.57 32.92 -6.83
CA TYR A 230 -31.66 34.06 -6.56
C TYR A 230 -32.11 35.28 -7.38
N ALA A 231 -32.08 36.44 -6.75
CA ALA A 231 -32.15 37.71 -7.46
C ALA A 231 -30.83 38.47 -7.36
N SER A 232 -30.57 39.32 -8.31
CA SER A 232 -29.38 40.19 -8.35
C SER A 232 -29.54 41.36 -7.36
N PRO A 233 -28.44 41.90 -6.81
CA PRO A 233 -28.45 43.04 -5.91
C PRO A 233 -28.70 44.35 -6.67
N GLU A 234 -29.90 44.51 -7.24
CA GLU A 234 -30.34 45.70 -7.93
C GLU A 234 -31.72 46.14 -7.47
N GLY A 235 -31.94 47.42 -7.37
CA GLY A 235 -33.21 47.96 -6.91
C GLY A 235 -33.49 47.74 -5.41
N PRO A 236 -34.73 48.08 -4.94
CA PRO A 236 -35.05 47.96 -3.52
C PRO A 236 -35.11 46.54 -3.03
N TYR A 237 -34.47 46.27 -1.86
CA TYR A 237 -34.43 44.95 -1.24
C TYR A 237 -35.78 44.24 -1.13
N ALA A 238 -36.82 44.96 -0.66
CA ALA A 238 -38.18 44.40 -0.56
C ALA A 238 -38.74 43.89 -1.89
N ASN A 239 -38.42 44.56 -3.02
CA ASN A 239 -38.78 44.08 -4.33
C ASN A 239 -37.99 42.83 -4.75
N ASN A 240 -36.71 42.78 -4.44
CA ASN A 240 -35.87 41.61 -4.69
C ASN A 240 -36.39 40.39 -3.92
N VAL A 241 -36.81 40.55 -2.66
CA VAL A 241 -37.49 39.50 -1.87
C VAL A 241 -38.72 39.00 -2.60
N ARG A 242 -39.63 39.90 -3.04
CA ARG A 242 -40.87 39.56 -3.77
C ARG A 242 -40.55 38.78 -5.05
N LEU A 243 -39.58 39.26 -5.84
CA LEU A 243 -39.20 38.66 -7.10
C LEU A 243 -38.53 37.30 -6.88
N ALA A 244 -37.56 37.18 -6.01
CA ALA A 244 -36.86 35.91 -5.75
C ALA A 244 -37.84 34.84 -5.24
N LYS A 245 -38.67 35.15 -4.26
CA LYS A 245 -39.70 34.26 -3.73
C LYS A 245 -40.70 33.85 -4.81
N GLY A 246 -41.31 34.82 -5.53
CA GLY A 246 -42.34 34.54 -6.54
C GLY A 246 -41.78 33.70 -7.70
N ARG A 247 -40.60 34.01 -8.19
CA ARG A 247 -39.90 33.25 -9.24
C ARG A 247 -39.62 31.80 -8.83
N THR A 248 -39.16 31.59 -7.59
CA THR A 248 -38.92 30.23 -7.07
C THR A 248 -40.22 29.42 -7.00
N GLU A 249 -41.32 30.04 -6.52
CA GLU A 249 -42.59 29.36 -6.43
C GLU A 249 -43.13 28.94 -7.79
N VAL A 250 -42.99 29.77 -8.83
CA VAL A 250 -43.45 29.45 -10.18
C VAL A 250 -42.61 28.31 -10.79
N VAL A 251 -41.30 28.30 -10.55
CA VAL A 251 -40.43 27.17 -10.96
C VAL A 251 -40.83 25.88 -10.24
N LYS A 252 -41.09 25.96 -8.91
CA LYS A 252 -41.57 24.80 -8.14
C LYS A 252 -42.88 24.25 -8.74
N GLU A 253 -43.85 25.11 -9.00
CA GLU A 253 -45.15 24.70 -9.55
C GLU A 253 -45.00 24.07 -10.95
N TYR A 254 -44.08 24.58 -11.78
CA TYR A 254 -43.79 23.96 -13.07
C TYR A 254 -43.22 22.53 -12.89
N VAL A 255 -42.18 22.37 -12.07
CA VAL A 255 -41.54 21.06 -11.84
C VAL A 255 -42.55 20.09 -11.22
N ARG A 256 -43.36 20.55 -10.26
CA ARG A 256 -44.40 19.76 -9.63
C ARG A 256 -45.48 19.27 -10.63
N LYS A 257 -45.92 20.13 -11.53
CA LYS A 257 -46.96 19.78 -12.56
C LYS A 257 -46.40 18.77 -13.58
N HIS A 258 -45.12 18.79 -13.87
CA HIS A 258 -44.50 17.88 -14.84
C HIS A 258 -43.86 16.65 -14.19
N SER A 259 -44.06 16.45 -12.89
CA SER A 259 -43.62 15.26 -12.16
C SER A 259 -44.81 14.59 -11.49
N THR A 260 -44.71 13.31 -11.19
CA THR A 260 -45.77 12.53 -10.49
C THR A 260 -45.48 12.44 -8.98
N LEU A 261 -44.58 13.25 -8.45
CA LEU A 261 -44.13 13.18 -7.06
C LEU A 261 -45.01 14.00 -6.11
N PRO A 262 -45.21 13.57 -4.85
CA PRO A 262 -46.00 14.28 -3.84
C PRO A 262 -45.53 15.71 -3.61
N ALA A 263 -46.44 16.64 -3.42
CA ALA A 263 -46.13 18.06 -3.17
C ALA A 263 -45.31 18.29 -1.90
N SER A 264 -45.39 17.40 -0.91
CA SER A 264 -44.65 17.46 0.35
C SER A 264 -43.13 17.35 0.20
N LEU A 265 -42.67 16.79 -0.92
CA LEU A 265 -41.23 16.62 -1.19
C LEU A 265 -40.60 17.94 -1.66
N TYR A 266 -41.37 18.93 -2.11
CA TYR A 266 -40.83 20.17 -2.63
C TYR A 266 -40.62 21.20 -1.53
N LYS A 267 -39.39 21.68 -1.42
CA LYS A 267 -38.99 22.78 -0.53
C LYS A 267 -38.48 23.95 -1.34
N THR A 268 -38.88 25.16 -0.92
CA THR A 268 -38.38 26.39 -1.55
C THR A 268 -37.64 27.26 -0.56
N SER A 269 -36.62 27.92 -1.06
CA SER A 269 -35.91 28.99 -0.40
C SER A 269 -35.56 30.06 -1.42
N PHE A 270 -35.13 31.22 -0.95
CA PHE A 270 -34.72 32.29 -1.86
C PHE A 270 -33.62 33.15 -1.27
N VAL A 271 -32.84 33.75 -2.14
CA VAL A 271 -31.81 34.76 -1.82
C VAL A 271 -32.20 36.04 -2.53
N ALA A 272 -32.58 37.07 -1.77
CA ALA A 272 -33.05 38.32 -2.32
C ALA A 272 -31.98 39.09 -3.10
N GLU A 273 -30.73 38.97 -2.71
CA GLU A 273 -29.58 39.59 -3.35
C GLU A 273 -28.38 38.65 -3.29
N ASP A 274 -27.94 38.17 -4.44
CA ASP A 274 -26.83 37.20 -4.53
C ASP A 274 -25.46 37.89 -4.44
N TRP A 275 -25.18 38.44 -3.27
CA TRP A 275 -23.87 39.04 -2.97
C TRP A 275 -22.75 38.01 -2.98
N GLN A 276 -23.02 36.76 -2.59
CA GLN A 276 -22.03 35.69 -2.61
C GLN A 276 -21.68 35.24 -4.03
N GLY A 277 -22.67 35.21 -4.92
CA GLY A 277 -22.44 34.98 -6.34
C GLY A 277 -21.60 36.10 -6.99
N LEU A 278 -21.88 37.35 -6.63
CA LEU A 278 -21.09 38.51 -7.07
C LEU A 278 -19.64 38.44 -6.56
N LYS A 279 -19.44 38.07 -5.29
CA LYS A 279 -18.10 37.86 -4.73
C LYS A 279 -17.33 36.80 -5.49
N LYS A 280 -17.91 35.61 -5.71
CA LYS A 280 -17.28 34.52 -6.50
C LYS A 280 -16.95 34.96 -7.91
N TRP A 281 -17.80 35.79 -8.51
CA TRP A 281 -17.52 36.33 -9.84
C TRP A 281 -16.25 37.21 -9.82
N PHE A 282 -16.07 38.11 -8.82
CA PHE A 282 -14.87 38.92 -8.66
C PHE A 282 -13.61 38.09 -8.42
N GLU A 283 -13.72 36.98 -7.69
CA GLU A 283 -12.60 36.07 -7.42
C GLU A 283 -12.08 35.42 -8.71
N VAL A 284 -12.98 35.11 -9.65
CA VAL A 284 -12.64 34.49 -10.95
C VAL A 284 -12.31 35.53 -12.02
N ASN A 285 -13.00 36.68 -11.98
CA ASN A 285 -12.89 37.74 -12.98
C ASN A 285 -12.52 39.08 -12.30
N PRO A 286 -11.27 39.25 -11.86
CA PRO A 286 -10.89 40.47 -11.14
C PRO A 286 -10.93 41.70 -12.06
N ILE A 287 -11.61 42.74 -11.60
CA ILE A 287 -11.64 44.06 -12.20
C ILE A 287 -10.99 45.09 -11.23
N PRO A 288 -10.65 46.31 -11.68
CA PRO A 288 -10.16 47.31 -10.76
C PRO A 288 -11.07 47.52 -9.58
N GLY A 289 -10.53 47.47 -8.35
CA GLY A 289 -11.31 47.58 -7.11
C GLY A 289 -11.96 46.31 -6.62
N SER A 290 -11.75 45.14 -7.25
CA SER A 290 -12.38 43.85 -6.80
C SER A 290 -12.16 43.53 -5.34
N GLN A 291 -10.96 43.73 -4.81
CA GLN A 291 -10.68 43.42 -3.40
C GLN A 291 -11.47 44.33 -2.43
N GLN A 292 -11.64 45.61 -2.77
CA GLN A 292 -12.45 46.52 -1.97
C GLN A 292 -13.94 46.15 -2.05
N MET A 293 -14.41 45.72 -3.22
CA MET A 293 -15.78 45.23 -3.40
C MET A 293 -16.04 43.93 -2.65
N ILE A 294 -15.09 42.99 -2.67
CA ILE A 294 -15.17 41.75 -1.88
C ILE A 294 -15.21 42.07 -0.38
N ALA A 295 -14.32 42.94 0.11
CA ALA A 295 -14.29 43.36 1.50
C ALA A 295 -15.62 44.05 1.91
N PHE A 296 -16.21 44.83 1.02
CA PHE A 296 -17.54 45.43 1.23
C PHE A 296 -18.64 44.35 1.31
N ILE A 297 -18.60 43.35 0.45
CA ILE A 297 -19.58 42.25 0.46
C ILE A 297 -19.50 41.46 1.79
N ASP A 298 -18.32 41.25 2.29
CA ASP A 298 -18.09 40.47 3.52
C ASP A 298 -18.29 41.29 4.83
N ASP A 299 -18.49 42.63 4.74
CA ASP A 299 -18.69 43.43 5.93
C ASP A 299 -20.08 43.17 6.55
N PRO A 300 -20.14 42.52 7.75
CA PRO A 300 -21.39 42.22 8.43
C PRO A 300 -22.09 43.46 9.03
N LYS A 301 -21.42 44.59 9.06
CA LYS A 301 -21.98 45.84 9.63
C LYS A 301 -22.93 46.58 8.69
N ILE A 302 -22.88 46.21 7.41
CA ILE A 302 -23.73 46.83 6.38
C ILE A 302 -25.07 46.14 6.31
N PRO A 303 -26.20 46.84 6.65
CA PRO A 303 -27.50 46.22 6.61
C PRO A 303 -27.85 45.81 5.16
N VAL A 304 -28.44 44.62 5.02
CA VAL A 304 -28.79 44.04 3.71
C VAL A 304 -29.75 44.91 2.91
N GLU A 305 -30.69 45.57 3.59
CA GLU A 305 -31.70 46.43 3.00
C GLU A 305 -31.15 47.67 2.27
N THR A 306 -30.00 48.15 2.70
CA THR A 306 -29.35 49.35 2.17
C THR A 306 -28.03 49.04 1.44
N LYS A 307 -27.63 47.78 1.47
CA LYS A 307 -26.33 47.36 0.95
C LYS A 307 -26.12 47.71 -0.54
N ASN A 308 -27.15 47.53 -1.37
CA ASN A 308 -27.05 47.86 -2.79
C ASN A 308 -26.90 49.41 -3.00
N ASP A 309 -27.62 50.22 -2.26
CA ASP A 309 -27.53 51.68 -2.41
C ASP A 309 -26.15 52.19 -1.97
N ILE A 310 -25.61 51.65 -0.89
CA ILE A 310 -24.23 51.97 -0.42
C ILE A 310 -23.20 51.48 -1.45
N PHE A 311 -23.37 50.28 -1.97
CA PHE A 311 -22.48 49.73 -3.01
C PHE A 311 -22.42 50.61 -4.27
N ARG A 312 -23.58 51.02 -4.75
CA ARG A 312 -23.69 51.92 -5.93
C ARG A 312 -23.01 53.28 -5.68
N GLN A 313 -23.15 53.83 -4.48
CA GLN A 313 -22.51 55.09 -4.12
C GLN A 313 -21.00 54.98 -3.97
N ARG A 314 -20.53 53.85 -3.45
CA ARG A 314 -19.11 53.60 -3.16
C ARG A 314 -18.30 53.19 -4.40
N PHE A 315 -18.97 52.51 -5.34
CA PHE A 315 -18.34 51.98 -6.56
C PHE A 315 -19.07 52.44 -7.83
N PRO A 316 -19.23 53.74 -8.04
CA PRO A 316 -20.04 54.29 -9.16
C PRO A 316 -19.48 53.97 -10.54
N GLU A 317 -18.18 53.76 -10.67
CA GLU A 317 -17.51 53.42 -11.94
C GLU A 317 -17.75 51.97 -12.35
N ALA A 318 -17.72 51.02 -11.39
CA ALA A 318 -17.93 49.61 -11.63
C ALA A 318 -19.42 49.23 -11.80
N TYR A 319 -20.30 49.93 -11.08
CA TYR A 319 -21.70 49.56 -10.99
C TYR A 319 -22.46 49.46 -12.36
N PRO A 320 -22.29 50.36 -13.33
CA PRO A 320 -22.98 50.24 -14.63
C PRO A 320 -22.55 48.97 -15.41
N GLY A 321 -21.26 48.64 -15.38
CA GLY A 321 -20.75 47.42 -16.01
C GLY A 321 -21.29 46.16 -15.34
N LEU A 322 -21.31 46.13 -14.01
CA LEU A 322 -21.84 45.01 -13.27
C LEU A 322 -23.35 44.83 -13.51
N LEU A 323 -24.11 45.90 -13.56
CA LEU A 323 -25.55 45.88 -13.83
C LEU A 323 -25.85 45.28 -15.21
N LYS A 324 -25.08 45.59 -16.22
CA LYS A 324 -25.27 45.12 -17.59
C LYS A 324 -24.79 43.68 -17.80
N GLU A 325 -23.61 43.35 -17.30
CA GLU A 325 -22.92 42.11 -17.70
C GLU A 325 -22.94 41.02 -16.64
N VAL A 326 -22.95 41.39 -15.35
CA VAL A 326 -22.83 40.43 -14.27
C VAL A 326 -24.14 40.13 -13.56
N TYR A 327 -24.92 41.16 -13.21
CA TYR A 327 -26.18 40.96 -12.49
C TYR A 327 -27.19 40.07 -13.18
N PRO A 328 -27.28 40.02 -14.52
CA PRO A 328 -28.12 39.02 -15.20
C PRO A 328 -27.71 37.58 -14.92
N LEU A 329 -26.41 37.31 -14.67
CA LEU A 329 -25.86 35.98 -14.36
C LEU A 329 -26.21 35.53 -12.92
N LEU A 330 -26.44 36.49 -12.01
CA LEU A 330 -26.81 36.22 -10.62
C LEU A 330 -28.28 35.85 -10.44
N ARG A 331 -29.09 35.95 -11.49
CA ARG A 331 -30.52 35.58 -11.49
C ARG A 331 -30.64 34.14 -11.95
N HIS A 332 -30.71 33.19 -11.03
CA HIS A 332 -30.79 31.77 -11.31
C HIS A 332 -31.61 31.04 -10.26
N THR A 333 -31.92 29.77 -10.53
CA THR A 333 -32.48 28.85 -9.54
C THR A 333 -31.54 27.67 -9.39
N ASP A 334 -30.99 27.50 -8.19
CA ASP A 334 -30.27 26.28 -7.84
C ASP A 334 -31.27 25.23 -7.38
N TYR A 335 -31.05 23.99 -7.80
CA TYR A 335 -31.89 22.88 -7.38
C TYR A 335 -31.05 21.74 -6.81
N ARG A 336 -31.65 21.01 -5.86
CA ARG A 336 -31.04 19.81 -5.27
C ARG A 336 -32.14 18.76 -5.09
N ILE A 337 -31.86 17.57 -5.57
CA ILE A 337 -32.70 16.38 -5.45
C ILE A 337 -31.96 15.43 -4.50
N THR A 338 -32.53 15.23 -3.31
CA THR A 338 -31.99 14.26 -2.32
C THR A 338 -32.80 12.98 -2.45
N TYR A 339 -32.14 11.86 -2.50
CA TYR A 339 -32.75 10.54 -2.67
C TYR A 339 -31.94 9.46 -1.93
N ASN A 340 -32.63 8.39 -1.55
CA ASN A 340 -32.03 7.18 -1.00
C ASN A 340 -32.02 6.12 -2.08
N VAL A 341 -30.96 5.28 -2.03
CA VAL A 341 -30.91 4.03 -2.78
C VAL A 341 -31.01 2.87 -1.79
N ARG A 342 -31.77 1.84 -2.13
CA ARG A 342 -31.88 0.65 -1.28
C ARG A 342 -30.56 -0.05 -1.10
N LYS A 343 -30.44 -0.84 -0.04
CA LYS A 343 -29.26 -1.70 0.15
C LYS A 343 -29.35 -2.93 -0.73
N TYR A 344 -28.19 -3.38 -1.18
CA TYR A 344 -28.01 -4.64 -1.90
C TYR A 344 -27.33 -5.65 -0.98
N TYR A 345 -27.81 -6.89 -0.98
CA TYR A 345 -27.32 -7.97 -0.13
C TYR A 345 -26.76 -9.14 -0.95
N ASP A 346 -27.25 -9.34 -2.15
CA ASP A 346 -26.77 -10.39 -3.05
C ASP A 346 -25.54 -9.93 -3.82
N VAL A 347 -24.46 -10.74 -3.74
CA VAL A 347 -23.17 -10.42 -4.37
C VAL A 347 -23.28 -10.32 -5.90
N ASN A 348 -24.14 -11.11 -6.54
CA ASN A 348 -24.32 -11.04 -8.00
C ASN A 348 -25.06 -9.76 -8.37
N GLU A 349 -26.04 -9.36 -7.56
CA GLU A 349 -26.71 -8.08 -7.75
C GLU A 349 -25.75 -6.91 -7.57
N ILE A 350 -24.91 -6.91 -6.51
CA ILE A 350 -23.88 -5.89 -6.28
C ILE A 350 -22.94 -5.81 -7.49
N ARG A 351 -22.53 -6.96 -8.04
CA ARG A 351 -21.68 -7.02 -9.24
C ARG A 351 -22.36 -6.39 -10.47
N GLN A 352 -23.64 -6.65 -10.68
CA GLN A 352 -24.38 -6.02 -11.78
C GLN A 352 -24.51 -4.51 -11.58
N VAL A 353 -24.81 -4.05 -10.36
CA VAL A 353 -24.88 -2.62 -10.05
C VAL A 353 -23.50 -1.97 -10.20
N MET A 354 -22.41 -2.65 -9.83
CA MET A 354 -21.05 -2.15 -10.05
C MET A 354 -20.75 -1.87 -11.54
N LEU A 355 -21.27 -2.72 -12.43
CA LEU A 355 -21.05 -2.58 -13.88
C LEU A 355 -21.96 -1.52 -14.52
N THR A 356 -23.17 -1.32 -13.98
CA THR A 356 -24.20 -0.46 -14.59
C THR A 356 -24.29 0.93 -13.93
N ASN A 357 -24.24 0.97 -12.60
CA ASN A 357 -24.38 2.21 -11.82
C ASN A 357 -23.60 2.15 -10.50
N PRO A 358 -22.28 2.14 -10.55
CA PRO A 358 -21.42 1.91 -9.37
C PRO A 358 -21.61 2.96 -8.26
N ARG A 359 -22.09 4.16 -8.61
CA ARG A 359 -22.40 5.22 -7.61
C ARG A 359 -23.55 4.87 -6.67
N ASN A 360 -24.37 3.89 -7.02
CA ASN A 360 -25.43 3.39 -6.13
C ASN A 360 -24.89 2.47 -5.02
N LEU A 361 -23.63 2.06 -5.09
CA LEU A 361 -23.01 1.16 -4.11
C LEU A 361 -22.42 1.94 -2.94
N SER A 362 -22.64 1.41 -1.74
CA SER A 362 -21.91 1.81 -0.52
C SER A 362 -20.55 1.15 -0.45
N GLN A 363 -19.67 1.66 0.41
CA GLN A 363 -18.39 1.02 0.69
C GLN A 363 -18.54 -0.41 1.21
N ASN A 364 -19.54 -0.65 2.07
CA ASN A 364 -19.77 -1.99 2.64
C ASN A 364 -20.18 -3.00 1.57
N GLU A 365 -21.02 -2.59 0.62
CA GLU A 365 -21.43 -3.44 -0.51
C GLU A 365 -20.23 -3.75 -1.42
N LEU A 366 -19.38 -2.76 -1.71
CA LEU A 366 -18.11 -3.00 -2.44
C LEU A 366 -17.18 -3.92 -1.65
N TYR A 367 -17.08 -3.76 -0.34
CA TYR A 367 -16.30 -4.66 0.51
C TYR A 367 -16.82 -6.10 0.43
N LEU A 368 -18.14 -6.30 0.52
CA LEU A 368 -18.77 -7.63 0.38
C LEU A 368 -18.47 -8.24 -1.00
N LEU A 369 -18.56 -7.45 -2.06
CA LEU A 369 -18.20 -7.89 -3.40
C LEU A 369 -16.72 -8.26 -3.51
N ALA A 370 -15.80 -7.44 -2.99
CA ALA A 370 -14.39 -7.77 -2.97
C ALA A 370 -14.13 -9.10 -2.27
N LYS A 371 -14.73 -9.32 -1.11
CA LYS A 371 -14.59 -10.57 -0.34
C LYS A 371 -15.10 -11.83 -1.07
N SER A 372 -15.89 -11.69 -2.12
CA SER A 372 -16.33 -12.81 -2.95
C SER A 372 -15.26 -13.29 -3.95
N TYR A 373 -14.22 -12.50 -4.17
CA TYR A 373 -13.08 -12.85 -5.01
C TYR A 373 -11.91 -13.37 -4.17
N PRO A 374 -11.01 -14.17 -4.76
CA PRO A 374 -9.78 -14.58 -4.09
C PRO A 374 -8.94 -13.35 -3.72
N GLN A 375 -8.46 -13.30 -2.48
CA GLN A 375 -7.58 -12.22 -2.03
C GLN A 375 -6.33 -12.14 -2.89
N GLY A 376 -5.97 -10.93 -3.33
CA GLY A 376 -4.84 -10.68 -4.24
C GLY A 376 -5.14 -10.99 -5.71
N SER A 377 -6.39 -11.30 -6.07
CA SER A 377 -6.80 -11.36 -7.47
C SER A 377 -6.96 -9.96 -8.06
N LYS A 378 -6.97 -9.88 -9.39
CA LYS A 378 -7.19 -8.63 -10.13
C LYS A 378 -8.57 -8.04 -9.81
N GLU A 379 -9.59 -8.89 -9.77
CA GLU A 379 -10.96 -8.49 -9.46
C GLU A 379 -11.07 -7.93 -8.03
N TYR A 380 -10.37 -8.54 -7.07
CA TYR A 380 -10.30 -8.05 -5.70
C TYR A 380 -9.73 -6.63 -5.64
N PHE A 381 -8.64 -6.39 -6.34
CA PHE A 381 -8.02 -5.08 -6.45
C PHE A 381 -8.92 -4.07 -7.17
N GLU A 382 -9.55 -4.45 -8.29
CA GLU A 382 -10.42 -3.56 -9.07
C GLU A 382 -11.59 -3.02 -8.23
N VAL A 383 -12.20 -3.86 -7.39
CA VAL A 383 -13.30 -3.45 -6.52
C VAL A 383 -12.84 -2.45 -5.46
N PHE A 384 -11.71 -2.68 -4.78
CA PHE A 384 -11.21 -1.73 -3.79
C PHE A 384 -10.71 -0.41 -4.42
N SER A 385 -10.10 -0.49 -5.60
CA SER A 385 -9.74 0.71 -6.37
C SER A 385 -10.95 1.53 -6.77
N LEU A 386 -12.06 0.86 -7.14
CA LEU A 386 -13.34 1.52 -7.40
C LEU A 386 -13.88 2.18 -6.12
N ALA A 387 -13.82 1.49 -4.98
CA ALA A 387 -14.26 2.06 -3.71
C ALA A 387 -13.52 3.36 -3.38
N ALA A 388 -12.19 3.39 -3.51
CA ALA A 388 -11.40 4.60 -3.28
C ALA A 388 -11.70 5.72 -4.30
N ARG A 389 -12.07 5.39 -5.53
CA ARG A 389 -12.49 6.39 -6.53
C ARG A 389 -13.87 6.97 -6.23
N LEU A 390 -14.81 6.17 -5.71
CA LEU A 390 -16.15 6.62 -5.35
C LEU A 390 -16.17 7.39 -4.02
N PHE A 391 -15.24 7.05 -3.11
CA PHE A 391 -15.10 7.64 -1.79
C PHE A 391 -13.66 8.16 -1.56
N PRO A 392 -13.22 9.18 -2.35
CA PRO A 392 -11.82 9.59 -2.39
C PRO A 392 -11.28 10.15 -1.06
N ASP A 393 -12.15 10.71 -0.23
CA ASP A 393 -11.81 11.32 1.05
C ASP A 393 -11.99 10.36 2.23
N ASP A 394 -12.42 9.13 1.97
CA ASP A 394 -12.63 8.14 3.03
C ASP A 394 -11.35 7.35 3.31
N ALA A 395 -10.90 7.42 4.57
CA ALA A 395 -9.67 6.78 5.01
C ALA A 395 -9.70 5.25 4.88
N THR A 396 -10.86 4.61 5.15
CA THR A 396 -11.02 3.16 5.07
C THR A 396 -10.98 2.67 3.62
N ALA A 397 -11.67 3.38 2.71
CA ALA A 397 -11.64 3.05 1.29
C ALA A 397 -10.22 3.14 0.73
N ASN A 398 -9.50 4.21 1.08
CA ASN A 398 -8.11 4.42 0.66
C ASN A 398 -7.14 3.39 1.29
N LEU A 399 -7.31 3.04 2.57
CA LEU A 399 -6.48 2.02 3.21
C LEU A 399 -6.66 0.64 2.55
N ASN A 400 -7.90 0.22 2.34
CA ASN A 400 -8.20 -1.06 1.69
C ASN A 400 -7.67 -1.10 0.24
N ALA A 401 -7.81 -0.02 -0.52
CA ALA A 401 -7.26 0.09 -1.87
C ALA A 401 -5.73 0.05 -1.88
N GLY A 402 -5.08 0.71 -0.92
CA GLY A 402 -3.62 0.67 -0.74
C GLY A 402 -3.11 -0.74 -0.45
N MET A 403 -3.75 -1.46 0.47
CA MET A 403 -3.41 -2.85 0.76
C MET A 403 -3.65 -3.78 -0.43
N ALA A 404 -4.75 -3.59 -1.16
CA ALA A 404 -5.04 -4.35 -2.38
C ALA A 404 -4.00 -4.06 -3.48
N SER A 405 -3.56 -2.80 -3.64
CA SER A 405 -2.50 -2.43 -4.58
C SER A 405 -1.18 -3.13 -4.25
N ILE A 406 -0.77 -3.16 -2.97
CA ILE A 406 0.43 -3.89 -2.55
C ILE A 406 0.31 -5.38 -2.90
N SER A 407 -0.87 -5.98 -2.66
CA SER A 407 -1.08 -7.42 -2.88
C SER A 407 -0.95 -7.84 -4.34
N VAL A 408 -1.15 -6.93 -5.29
CA VAL A 408 -0.96 -7.16 -6.73
C VAL A 408 0.36 -6.59 -7.28
N GLY A 409 1.18 -5.97 -6.42
CA GLY A 409 2.48 -5.41 -6.78
C GLY A 409 2.45 -3.99 -7.36
N ASP A 410 1.32 -3.29 -7.32
CA ASP A 410 1.21 -1.87 -7.71
C ASP A 410 1.64 -0.97 -6.54
N LEU A 411 2.96 -0.87 -6.31
CA LEU A 411 3.52 -0.11 -5.20
C LEU A 411 3.34 1.41 -5.36
N THR A 412 3.32 1.88 -6.60
CA THR A 412 3.09 3.30 -6.91
C THR A 412 1.66 3.72 -6.61
N GLY A 413 0.69 2.94 -7.07
CA GLY A 413 -0.72 3.15 -6.75
C GLY A 413 -0.99 3.07 -5.25
N ALA A 414 -0.37 2.08 -4.58
CA ALA A 414 -0.46 1.92 -3.14
C ALA A 414 -0.04 3.18 -2.37
N ALA A 415 1.08 3.81 -2.75
CA ALA A 415 1.56 5.03 -2.11
C ALA A 415 0.50 6.15 -2.16
N GLY A 416 -0.10 6.38 -3.33
CA GLY A 416 -1.13 7.40 -3.52
C GLY A 416 -2.41 7.15 -2.71
N TYR A 417 -2.82 5.90 -2.55
CA TYR A 417 -3.95 5.55 -1.68
C TYR A 417 -3.59 5.71 -0.20
N LEU A 418 -2.44 5.20 0.23
CA LEU A 418 -2.03 5.24 1.64
C LEU A 418 -1.73 6.66 2.15
N GLU A 419 -1.42 7.61 1.28
CA GLU A 419 -1.33 9.03 1.64
C GLU A 419 -2.67 9.55 2.17
N ARG A 420 -3.79 9.10 1.59
CA ARG A 420 -5.16 9.48 1.98
C ARG A 420 -5.82 8.55 3.02
N ALA A 421 -5.10 7.53 3.50
CA ALA A 421 -5.64 6.55 4.47
C ALA A 421 -5.73 7.07 5.91
N GLY A 422 -5.42 8.36 6.13
CA GLY A 422 -5.44 8.98 7.46
C GLY A 422 -4.32 8.53 8.37
N GLU A 423 -4.36 9.00 9.61
CA GLU A 423 -3.40 8.70 10.68
C GLU A 423 -4.01 7.71 11.67
N ASN A 424 -3.66 6.43 11.54
CA ASN A 424 -4.10 5.38 12.45
C ASN A 424 -3.13 4.18 12.38
N PRO A 425 -3.09 3.31 13.41
CA PRO A 425 -2.14 2.21 13.47
C PRO A 425 -2.20 1.24 12.27
N LYS A 426 -3.38 1.03 11.69
CA LYS A 426 -3.55 0.15 10.52
C LYS A 426 -2.99 0.78 9.25
N ALA A 427 -3.10 2.11 9.11
CA ALA A 427 -2.48 2.84 8.02
C ALA A 427 -0.95 2.87 8.15
N ASP A 428 -0.44 3.02 9.38
CA ASP A 428 1.00 2.92 9.66
C ASP A 428 1.54 1.52 9.32
N TYR A 429 0.80 0.47 9.68
CA TYR A 429 1.12 -0.90 9.25
C TYR A 429 1.19 -1.04 7.73
N ALA A 430 0.17 -0.57 7.01
CA ALA A 430 0.12 -0.65 5.55
C ALA A 430 1.28 0.12 4.88
N ARG A 431 1.62 1.30 5.41
CA ARG A 431 2.79 2.08 4.97
C ARG A 431 4.10 1.36 5.29
N GLY A 432 4.18 0.67 6.43
CA GLY A 432 5.30 -0.18 6.81
C GLY A 432 5.48 -1.35 5.83
N VAL A 433 4.39 -2.05 5.49
CA VAL A 433 4.40 -3.10 4.46
C VAL A 433 4.85 -2.55 3.11
N LEU A 434 4.36 -1.38 2.69
CA LEU A 434 4.80 -0.74 1.46
C LEU A 434 6.31 -0.43 1.48
N ALA A 435 6.84 0.04 2.61
CA ALA A 435 8.26 0.31 2.77
C ALA A 435 9.10 -0.98 2.68
N VAL A 436 8.64 -2.09 3.27
CA VAL A 436 9.26 -3.41 3.10
C VAL A 436 9.29 -3.83 1.63
N MET A 437 8.17 -3.69 0.92
CA MET A 437 8.10 -4.04 -0.50
C MET A 437 9.03 -3.17 -1.37
N ASN A 438 9.28 -1.94 -0.96
CA ASN A 438 10.28 -1.04 -1.56
C ASN A 438 11.71 -1.28 -1.05
N LYS A 439 11.93 -2.25 -0.16
CA LYS A 439 13.21 -2.58 0.47
C LYS A 439 13.79 -1.45 1.35
N ASP A 440 12.95 -0.54 1.79
CA ASP A 440 13.32 0.53 2.74
C ASP A 440 13.05 0.04 4.17
N PHE A 441 13.93 -0.84 4.66
CA PHE A 441 13.76 -1.50 5.96
C PHE A 441 13.86 -0.51 7.14
N ALA A 442 14.63 0.57 7.00
CA ALA A 442 14.73 1.59 8.05
C ALA A 442 13.39 2.32 8.26
N LYS A 443 12.79 2.77 7.17
CA LYS A 443 11.45 3.39 7.19
C LYS A 443 10.37 2.39 7.62
N ALA A 444 10.48 1.13 7.15
CA ALA A 444 9.55 0.08 7.52
C ALA A 444 9.52 -0.14 9.04
N ARG A 445 10.69 -0.25 9.70
CA ARG A 445 10.78 -0.42 11.16
C ARG A 445 10.09 0.71 11.91
N THR A 446 10.40 1.97 11.59
CA THR A 446 9.80 3.13 12.25
C THR A 446 8.26 3.10 12.16
N LEU A 447 7.71 2.75 10.98
CA LEU A 447 6.27 2.68 10.77
C LEU A 447 5.62 1.48 11.46
N LEU A 448 6.30 0.32 11.44
CA LEU A 448 5.80 -0.91 12.05
C LEU A 448 5.86 -0.86 13.58
N GLU A 449 6.89 -0.25 14.17
CA GLU A 449 6.97 0.00 15.63
C GLU A 449 5.85 0.93 16.09
N LYS A 450 5.56 1.99 15.31
CA LYS A 450 4.42 2.89 15.58
C LYS A 450 3.09 2.13 15.46
N ALA A 451 2.96 1.28 14.45
CA ALA A 451 1.78 0.45 14.24
C ALA A 451 1.58 -0.58 15.38
N GLU A 452 2.65 -1.24 15.83
CA GLU A 452 2.65 -2.18 16.95
C GLU A 452 2.25 -1.51 18.26
N ALA A 453 2.85 -0.35 18.56
CA ALA A 453 2.48 0.46 19.74
C ALA A 453 1.00 0.87 19.73
N GLY A 454 0.41 1.05 18.55
CA GLY A 454 -1.01 1.30 18.35
C GLY A 454 -1.89 0.04 18.29
N GLY A 455 -1.34 -1.16 18.45
CA GLY A 455 -2.06 -2.43 18.45
C GLY A 455 -2.47 -2.92 17.05
N ALA A 456 -1.77 -2.53 15.99
CA ALA A 456 -2.06 -3.03 14.65
C ALA A 456 -1.65 -4.50 14.50
N GLU A 457 -2.61 -5.34 14.09
CA GLU A 457 -2.39 -6.77 13.86
C GLU A 457 -1.34 -7.00 12.77
N GLY A 458 -0.37 -7.90 13.02
CA GLY A 458 0.67 -8.29 12.07
C GLY A 458 1.92 -7.41 12.11
N ALA A 459 1.94 -6.32 12.90
CA ALA A 459 3.09 -5.42 12.96
C ALA A 459 4.30 -6.09 13.63
N SER A 460 4.12 -6.74 14.77
CA SER A 460 5.17 -7.50 15.48
C SER A 460 5.72 -8.64 14.63
N GLU A 461 4.83 -9.41 13.97
CA GLU A 461 5.22 -10.49 13.08
C GLU A 461 6.08 -9.99 11.90
N MET A 462 5.73 -8.82 11.35
CA MET A 462 6.49 -8.22 10.25
C MET A 462 7.86 -7.74 10.71
N LEU A 463 7.98 -7.15 11.91
CA LEU A 463 9.26 -6.76 12.48
C LEU A 463 10.17 -7.98 12.67
N GLN A 464 9.64 -9.08 13.21
CA GLN A 464 10.38 -10.34 13.36
C GLN A 464 10.84 -10.90 12.01
N GLN A 465 10.00 -10.82 10.96
CA GLN A 465 10.40 -11.26 9.62
C GLN A 465 11.52 -10.39 9.03
N ILE A 466 11.49 -9.07 9.29
CA ILE A 466 12.58 -8.17 8.88
C ILE A 466 13.87 -8.52 9.61
N ASP A 467 13.82 -8.77 10.93
CA ASP A 467 14.99 -9.16 11.73
C ASP A 467 15.62 -10.44 11.20
N ALA A 468 14.80 -11.46 11.00
CA ALA A 468 15.25 -12.74 10.46
C ALA A 468 15.82 -12.62 9.04
N PHE A 469 15.21 -11.76 8.20
CA PHE A 469 15.72 -11.48 6.86
C PHE A 469 17.09 -10.79 6.90
N GLU A 470 17.24 -9.74 7.71
CA GLU A 470 18.51 -9.01 7.83
C GLU A 470 19.61 -9.87 8.46
N GLU A 471 19.27 -10.73 9.43
CA GLU A 471 20.22 -11.66 10.03
C GLU A 471 20.71 -12.69 9.01
N SER A 472 19.79 -13.29 8.25
CA SER A 472 20.14 -14.22 7.17
C SER A 472 21.02 -13.55 6.10
N TYR A 473 20.78 -12.27 5.81
CA TYR A 473 21.57 -11.49 4.86
C TYR A 473 22.97 -11.17 5.40
N LYS A 474 23.09 -10.76 6.67
CA LYS A 474 24.39 -10.47 7.31
C LYS A 474 25.30 -11.70 7.36
N ASN A 475 24.73 -12.86 7.64
CA ASN A 475 25.46 -14.12 7.80
C ASN A 475 25.67 -14.84 6.45
N GLY A 476 25.24 -14.26 5.31
CA GLY A 476 25.35 -14.89 3.99
C GLY A 476 24.74 -16.30 3.91
N GLY A 477 23.80 -16.61 4.83
CA GLY A 477 23.20 -17.93 4.95
C GLY A 477 24.09 -18.98 5.62
N VAL A 478 25.16 -18.59 6.30
CA VAL A 478 26.09 -19.49 6.98
C VAL A 478 26.14 -19.16 8.48
N THR A 479 25.86 -20.15 9.33
CA THR A 479 26.09 -20.08 10.79
C THR A 479 27.23 -21.00 11.13
N ILE A 480 28.32 -20.50 11.72
CA ILE A 480 29.49 -21.29 12.18
C ILE A 480 29.25 -21.64 13.66
N PHE A 481 29.47 -22.91 14.02
CA PHE A 481 29.29 -23.45 15.39
C PHE A 481 30.53 -23.30 16.27
#